data_f4d6337b7460ac098851539d53f1f158
#
_entry.id   f4d6337b7460ac098851539d53f1f158
#
_cell.length_a   1.000
_cell.length_b   1.000
_cell.length_c   1.000
_cell.angle_alpha   90.00
_cell.angle_beta   90.00
_cell.angle_gamma   90.00
#
_symmetry.space_group_name_H-M   'P 1'
#
loop_
_entity.id
_entity.type
_entity.pdbx_description
1 polymer ?
#
loop_
_entity_poly.entity_id
_entity_poly.type
_entity_poly.pdbx_seq_one_letter_code
_entity_poly.pdbx_strand_id
1 'polypeptide(L)'
;MRASRARPINYPRAAVVEARVDGTPVRVNRLVVEVVREEWRVVDRWWTEEPVSRRYFEVVLQSGENAVVFRDEERSCWFTQRGA
;
A
#
# COMPACT_ATOMS: atom_id res chain seq x y z
N MET A 1 7.78 -12.92 24.95
CA MET A 1 7.59 -12.70 24.55
C MET A 1 7.31 -12.29 24.06
N ARG A 2 7.00 -12.03 23.77
CA ARG A 2 6.64 -11.70 23.26
C ARG A 2 6.31 -11.05 22.61
N ALA A 3 6.36 -10.63 22.46
CA ALA A 3 6.00 -10.12 21.90
C ALA A 3 5.80 -9.92 21.09
N SER A 4 5.70 -9.89 20.91
CA SER A 4 5.50 -9.89 20.12
C SER A 4 5.03 -9.83 19.45
N ARG A 5 4.90 -9.87 19.71
CA ARG A 5 4.31 -9.89 19.21
C ARG A 5 4.18 -9.24 18.34
N ALA A 6 4.93 -9.17 18.18
CA ALA A 6 4.93 -8.29 17.30
C ALA A 6 3.88 -8.11 16.40
N ARG A 7 3.72 -7.29 15.93
CA ARG A 7 2.69 -7.06 15.30
C ARG A 7 2.81 -7.21 13.93
N PRO A 8 2.61 -8.30 13.41
CA PRO A 8 2.60 -8.59 12.01
C PRO A 8 1.48 -7.93 11.26
N ILE A 9 0.61 -7.30 11.96
CA ILE A 9 -0.51 -6.67 11.30
C ILE A 9 -0.09 -5.60 10.33
N ASN A 10 1.13 -5.08 10.47
CA ASN A 10 1.60 -4.06 9.56
C ASN A 10 2.53 -4.58 8.49
N TYR A 11 2.64 -5.89 8.39
CA TYR A 11 3.44 -6.48 7.35
C TYR A 11 2.80 -6.25 6.00
N PRO A 12 3.56 -5.76 5.03
CA PRO A 12 3.03 -5.64 3.68
C PRO A 12 2.79 -6.99 3.06
N ARG A 13 1.72 -7.09 2.30
CA ARG A 13 1.40 -8.29 1.55
C ARG A 13 1.24 -7.93 0.10
N ALA A 14 1.77 -8.76 -0.77
CA ALA A 14 1.64 -8.52 -2.20
C ALA A 14 0.16 -8.41 -2.55
N ALA A 15 -0.15 -7.48 -3.43
CA ALA A 15 -1.52 -7.20 -3.82
C ALA A 15 -1.62 -7.10 -5.32
N VAL A 16 -2.79 -7.48 -5.84
CA VAL A 16 -3.10 -7.28 -7.24
C VAL A 16 -3.94 -6.02 -7.32
N VAL A 17 -3.42 -4.99 -7.97
CA VAL A 17 -4.06 -3.69 -8.00
C VAL A 17 -4.21 -3.25 -9.45
N GLU A 18 -5.42 -2.79 -9.78
CA GLU A 18 -5.66 -2.10 -11.04
C GLU A 18 -5.64 -0.62 -10.75
N ALA A 19 -4.93 0.13 -11.55
CA ALA A 19 -4.77 1.55 -11.32
C ALA A 19 -5.07 2.33 -12.58
N ARG A 20 -5.44 3.60 -12.39
CA ARG A 20 -5.61 4.51 -13.50
C ARG A 20 -4.26 4.87 -14.08
N VAL A 21 -4.31 5.57 -15.19
CA VAL A 21 -3.09 6.06 -15.84
C VAL A 21 -2.26 6.89 -14.89
N ASP A 22 -2.92 7.66 -14.03
CA ASP A 22 -2.20 8.51 -13.08
C ASP A 22 -1.68 7.74 -11.87
N GLY A 23 -1.93 6.45 -11.82
CA GLY A 23 -1.43 5.61 -10.74
C GLY A 23 -2.40 5.41 -9.58
N THR A 24 -3.56 6.07 -9.60
CA THR A 24 -4.52 5.94 -8.52
C THR A 24 -5.20 4.57 -8.57
N PRO A 25 -5.19 3.81 -7.47
CA PRO A 25 -5.80 2.48 -7.51
C PRO A 25 -7.31 2.55 -7.63
N VAL A 26 -7.87 1.68 -8.44
CA VAL A 26 -9.31 1.57 -8.60
C VAL A 26 -9.83 0.22 -8.13
N ARG A 27 -8.98 -0.76 -7.99
CA ARG A 27 -9.37 -2.08 -7.52
C ARG A 27 -8.20 -2.72 -6.82
N VAL A 28 -8.45 -3.29 -5.66
CA VAL A 28 -7.40 -3.94 -4.86
C VAL A 28 -7.89 -5.35 -4.56
N ASN A 29 -7.15 -6.36 -5.03
CA ASN A 29 -7.49 -7.76 -4.78
C ASN A 29 -8.95 -8.03 -5.07
N ARG A 30 -9.45 -7.55 -6.22
CA ARG A 30 -10.82 -7.76 -6.68
C ARG A 30 -11.86 -6.86 -6.03
N LEU A 31 -11.50 -6.08 -5.03
CA LEU A 31 -12.45 -5.18 -4.40
C LEU A 31 -12.29 -3.79 -5.00
N VAL A 32 -13.41 -3.21 -5.37
CA VAL A 32 -13.41 -1.87 -5.95
C VAL A 32 -13.05 -0.85 -4.87
N VAL A 33 -12.22 0.12 -5.24
CA VAL A 33 -11.90 1.24 -4.37
C VAL A 33 -13.00 2.26 -4.52
N GLU A 34 -13.72 2.54 -3.43
CA GLU A 34 -14.79 3.52 -3.48
C GLU A 34 -14.29 4.92 -3.26
N VAL A 35 -13.31 5.08 -2.37
CA VAL A 35 -12.80 6.40 -2.03
C VAL A 35 -11.31 6.29 -1.78
N VAL A 36 -10.55 7.24 -2.32
CA VAL A 36 -9.16 7.43 -1.93
C VAL A 36 -9.16 8.57 -0.93
N ARG A 37 -8.80 8.27 0.31
CA ARG A 37 -8.86 9.26 1.36
C ARG A 37 -7.60 10.08 1.45
N GLU A 38 -6.48 9.46 1.19
CA GLU A 38 -5.21 10.14 1.33
C GLU A 38 -4.19 9.50 0.43
N GLU A 39 -3.25 10.30 -0.01
CA GLU A 39 -2.13 9.82 -0.81
C GLU A 39 -0.87 10.50 -0.29
N TRP A 40 0.19 9.73 -0.11
CA TRP A 40 1.47 10.32 0.27
C TRP A 40 2.59 9.47 -0.30
N ARG A 41 3.79 10.03 -0.27
CA ARG A 41 4.94 9.37 -0.84
C ARG A 41 6.04 9.28 0.21
N VAL A 42 6.71 8.14 0.22
CA VAL A 42 7.84 7.91 1.11
C VAL A 42 9.05 7.66 0.23
N VAL A 43 10.09 8.46 0.42
CA VAL A 43 11.35 8.29 -0.29
C VAL A 43 12.43 8.22 0.77
N ASP A 44 13.19 7.14 0.77
CA ASP A 44 14.20 6.93 1.78
C ASP A 44 15.37 6.21 1.16
N ARG A 45 16.51 6.31 1.83
CA ARG A 45 17.72 5.61 1.40
C ARG A 45 18.07 5.86 -0.07
N TRP A 46 17.73 7.07 -0.54
CA TRP A 46 17.98 7.42 -1.93
C TRP A 46 19.47 7.47 -2.23
N TRP A 47 20.30 7.50 -1.20
CA TRP A 47 21.76 7.56 -1.35
C TRP A 47 22.39 6.17 -1.39
N THR A 48 21.62 5.10 -1.33
CA THR A 48 22.15 3.75 -1.29
C THR A 48 21.83 3.05 -2.60
N GLU A 49 22.30 1.81 -2.71
CA GLU A 49 22.00 0.99 -3.86
C GLU A 49 20.61 0.37 -3.77
N GLU A 50 19.95 0.53 -2.62
CA GLU A 50 18.62 0.00 -2.44
C GLU A 50 17.71 1.12 -1.95
N PRO A 51 17.43 2.09 -2.82
CA PRO A 51 16.56 3.17 -2.41
C PRO A 51 15.14 2.69 -2.18
N VAL A 52 14.43 3.41 -1.34
CA VAL A 52 13.02 3.14 -1.08
C VAL A 52 12.23 4.29 -1.67
N SER A 53 11.30 3.96 -2.55
CA SER A 53 10.40 4.95 -3.12
C SER A 53 9.04 4.29 -3.21
N ARG A 54 8.10 4.78 -2.42
CA ARG A 54 6.77 4.18 -2.33
C ARG A 54 5.71 5.26 -2.39
N ARG A 55 4.66 4.96 -3.09
CA ARG A 55 3.50 5.82 -3.18
C ARG A 55 2.36 5.14 -2.47
N TYR A 56 1.89 5.75 -1.40
CA TYR A 56 0.88 5.18 -0.52
C TYR A 56 -0.49 5.78 -0.78
N PHE A 57 -1.52 4.96 -0.59
CA PHE A 57 -2.90 5.41 -0.68
C PHE A 57 -3.67 4.82 0.47
N GLU A 58 -4.42 5.64 1.16
CA GLU A 58 -5.41 5.14 2.11
C GLU A 58 -6.75 5.15 1.40
N VAL A 59 -7.38 3.98 1.35
CA VAL A 59 -8.59 3.81 0.55
C VAL A 59 -9.70 3.18 1.36
N VAL A 60 -10.93 3.40 0.91
CA VAL A 60 -12.08 2.67 1.42
C VAL A 60 -12.52 1.75 0.30
N LEU A 61 -12.62 0.47 0.60
CA LEU A 61 -13.00 -0.53 -0.38
C LEU A 61 -14.51 -0.70 -0.37
N GLN A 62 -15.01 -1.36 -1.41
CA GLN A 62 -16.46 -1.57 -1.54
C GLN A 62 -17.04 -2.34 -0.37
N SER A 63 -16.23 -3.09 0.33
CA SER A 63 -16.67 -3.80 1.53
C SER A 63 -16.86 -2.88 2.71
N GLY A 64 -16.46 -1.63 2.61
CA GLY A 64 -16.46 -0.69 3.71
C GLY A 64 -15.17 -0.70 4.51
N GLU A 65 -14.28 -1.59 4.19
CA GLU A 65 -13.03 -1.74 4.90
C GLU A 65 -12.04 -0.64 4.49
N ASN A 66 -11.35 -0.09 5.47
CA ASN A 66 -10.23 0.82 5.18
C ASN A 66 -8.99 0.01 4.94
N ALA A 67 -8.21 0.43 4.00
CA ALA A 67 -6.97 -0.26 3.68
C ALA A 67 -5.91 0.74 3.27
N VAL A 68 -4.67 0.39 3.52
CA VAL A 68 -3.54 1.15 3.01
C VAL A 68 -2.87 0.28 1.97
N VAL A 69 -2.72 0.82 0.78
CA VAL A 69 -2.01 0.13 -0.28
C VAL A 69 -0.86 1.01 -0.74
N PHE A 70 0.21 0.41 -1.20
CA PHE A 70 1.28 1.21 -1.75
C PHE A 70 1.90 0.52 -2.94
N ARG A 71 2.44 1.34 -3.82
CA ARG A 71 3.19 0.86 -4.95
C ARG A 71 4.66 1.11 -4.66
N ASP A 72 5.44 0.05 -4.74
CA ASP A 72 6.89 0.16 -4.66
C ASP A 72 7.35 0.59 -6.04
N GLU A 73 7.80 1.82 -6.15
CA GLU A 73 8.11 2.39 -7.46
C GLU A 73 9.42 1.89 -8.02
N GLU A 74 10.27 1.34 -7.17
CA GLU A 74 11.51 0.75 -7.65
C GLU A 74 11.27 -0.62 -8.25
N ARG A 75 10.30 -1.36 -7.70
CA ARG A 75 10.01 -2.71 -8.16
C ARG A 75 8.76 -2.79 -9.01
N SER A 76 8.00 -1.70 -9.10
CA SER A 76 6.77 -1.66 -9.90
C SER A 76 5.77 -2.70 -9.46
N CYS A 77 5.61 -2.86 -8.17
CA CYS A 77 4.64 -3.80 -7.63
C CYS A 77 3.89 -3.19 -6.47
N TRP A 78 2.74 -3.79 -6.16
CA TRP A 78 1.82 -3.26 -5.17
C TRP A 78 1.74 -4.16 -3.94
N PHE A 79 1.44 -3.53 -2.82
CA PHE A 79 1.30 -4.23 -1.54
C PHE A 79 0.14 -3.61 -0.79
N THR A 80 -0.52 -4.41 0.05
CA THR A 80 -1.42 -3.88 1.05
C THR A 80 -0.72 -3.91 2.40
N GLN A 81 -1.03 -2.92 3.21
CA GLN A 81 -0.53 -2.86 4.57
C GLN A 81 -1.72 -2.52 5.44
N ARG A 82 -2.15 -3.47 6.26
CA ARG A 82 -3.33 -3.22 7.02
C ARG A 82 -3.04 -2.20 8.07
N GLY A 83 -3.91 -1.25 8.17
CA GLY A 83 -3.71 -0.24 9.14
C GLY A 83 -4.14 -0.78 10.44
N ALA A 84 -4.01 -1.42 11.07
CA ALA A 84 -4.41 -1.94 12.36
C ALA A 84 -5.77 -1.57 12.76
#